data_d0d4be10805db13115bdff0f6a8d9e7f
#
_entry.id   d0d4be10805db13115bdff0f6a8d9e7f
#
_cell.length_a   1.000
_cell.length_b   1.000
_cell.length_c   1.000
_cell.angle_alpha   90.00
_cell.angle_beta   90.00
_cell.angle_gamma   90.00
#
_symmetry.space_group_name_H-M   'P 1'
#
loop_
_entity.id
_entity.type
_entity.pdbx_description
1 polymer ?
#
loop_
_entity_poly.entity_id
_entity_poly.type
_entity_poly.pdbx_seq_one_letter_code
_entity_poly.pdbx_strand_id
1 'polypeptide(L)'
;MLKKHPLISVVIAIVVIFFATYFFIFGLVFILDDDIGDSKELNNSFFYVKDGKVYALVPSGGKFELIGVRASKFRYIDTGKYDNRNVGASDEAVYCGNLVMSGLDPNGVRALGNGYFGDGKITYFCDSESETNLEISAFKEFWDIVSYKMFNTPKAQTHIYKFRQVDNANLAAILGFGYASDGVKVYHEGKELEGANASKMRYIEQVSGRKSVHFTTDGENVYYDSTKLGIKFSPQM
;
A
#
# COMPACT_ATOMS: atom_id res chain seq x y z
N MET A 1 37.80 16.15 -41.69
CA MET A 1 37.78 17.28 -40.77
C MET A 1 38.15 16.94 -39.31
N LEU A 2 37.82 15.76 -38.80
CA LEU A 2 38.10 15.33 -37.42
C LEU A 2 39.58 15.19 -37.04
N LYS A 3 40.47 14.90 -38.03
CA LYS A 3 41.93 14.78 -37.79
C LYS A 3 42.64 16.08 -37.33
N LYS A 4 42.02 17.26 -37.50
CA LYS A 4 42.65 18.56 -37.14
C LYS A 4 42.44 18.98 -35.67
N HIS A 5 41.53 18.31 -34.96
CA HIS A 5 41.21 18.68 -33.57
C HIS A 5 41.01 17.44 -32.71
N PRO A 6 42.10 16.79 -32.27
CA PRO A 6 42.05 15.54 -31.54
C PRO A 6 41.23 15.65 -30.23
N LEU A 7 41.31 16.78 -29.56
CA LEU A 7 40.56 17.05 -28.32
C LEU A 7 39.05 17.03 -28.57
N ILE A 8 38.58 17.65 -29.64
CA ILE A 8 37.15 17.66 -30.03
C ILE A 8 36.67 16.26 -30.35
N SER A 9 37.49 15.47 -31.03
CA SER A 9 37.15 14.08 -31.35
C SER A 9 36.99 13.20 -30.12
N VAL A 10 37.86 13.39 -29.11
CA VAL A 10 37.76 12.68 -27.83
C VAL A 10 36.50 13.10 -27.06
N VAL A 11 36.18 14.38 -26.98
CA VAL A 11 34.97 14.87 -26.31
C VAL A 11 33.72 14.33 -27.00
N ILE A 12 33.66 14.34 -28.34
CA ILE A 12 32.51 13.78 -29.07
C ILE A 12 32.37 12.27 -28.79
N ALA A 13 33.47 11.52 -28.76
CA ALA A 13 33.46 10.09 -28.49
C ALA A 13 32.90 9.81 -27.05
N ILE A 14 33.34 10.56 -26.06
CA ILE A 14 32.84 10.45 -24.68
C ILE A 14 31.35 10.74 -24.63
N VAL A 15 30.88 11.80 -25.28
CA VAL A 15 29.45 12.18 -25.30
C VAL A 15 28.62 11.08 -25.99
N VAL A 16 29.10 10.54 -27.12
CA VAL A 16 28.41 9.45 -27.83
C VAL A 16 28.33 8.19 -26.96
N ILE A 17 29.42 7.81 -26.29
CA ILE A 17 29.44 6.66 -25.39
C ILE A 17 28.46 6.88 -24.23
N PHE A 18 28.49 8.06 -23.65
CA PHE A 18 27.56 8.39 -22.54
C PHE A 18 26.08 8.26 -22.97
N PHE A 19 25.73 8.85 -24.13
CA PHE A 19 24.36 8.73 -24.64
C PHE A 19 23.99 7.30 -25.04
N ALA A 20 24.91 6.57 -25.70
CA ALA A 20 24.68 5.17 -26.05
C ALA A 20 24.47 4.31 -24.79
N THR A 21 25.28 4.50 -23.74
CA THR A 21 25.14 3.81 -22.47
C THR A 21 23.83 4.20 -21.77
N TYR A 22 23.51 5.49 -21.75
CA TYR A 22 22.25 5.98 -21.18
C TYR A 22 21.04 5.36 -21.89
N PHE A 23 20.96 5.42 -23.22
CA PHE A 23 19.88 4.83 -23.99
C PHE A 23 19.82 3.30 -23.88
N PHE A 24 20.95 2.63 -23.75
CA PHE A 24 21.01 1.19 -23.55
C PHE A 24 20.45 0.81 -22.17
N ILE A 25 20.88 1.47 -21.11
CA ILE A 25 20.38 1.23 -19.74
C ILE A 25 18.90 1.61 -19.65
N PHE A 26 18.52 2.77 -20.20
CA PHE A 26 17.12 3.21 -20.23
C PHE A 26 16.23 2.23 -21.02
N GLY A 27 16.71 1.76 -22.18
CA GLY A 27 16.04 0.73 -22.96
C GLY A 27 15.89 -0.60 -22.22
N LEU A 28 16.92 -1.05 -21.50
CA LEU A 28 16.85 -2.25 -20.66
C LEU A 28 15.82 -2.10 -19.54
N VAL A 29 15.76 -0.95 -18.89
CA VAL A 29 14.79 -0.69 -17.80
C VAL A 29 13.37 -0.66 -18.33
N PHE A 30 13.12 -0.09 -19.50
CA PHE A 30 11.77 0.05 -20.08
C PHE A 30 11.28 -1.16 -20.89
N ILE A 31 12.18 -1.87 -21.55
CA ILE A 31 11.81 -3.00 -22.43
C ILE A 31 11.63 -4.30 -21.64
N LEU A 32 12.30 -4.43 -20.50
CA LEU A 32 12.14 -5.61 -19.66
C LEU A 32 10.91 -5.42 -18.78
N ASP A 33 9.81 -6.03 -19.20
CA ASP A 33 8.54 -6.08 -18.48
C ASP A 33 8.74 -6.47 -17.02
N ASP A 34 8.03 -5.79 -16.12
CA ASP A 34 8.00 -6.09 -14.69
C ASP A 34 7.13 -7.31 -14.36
N ASP A 35 6.56 -7.93 -15.38
CA ASP A 35 5.77 -9.12 -15.19
C ASP A 35 6.67 -10.28 -14.77
N ILE A 36 6.30 -10.90 -13.64
CA ILE A 36 6.95 -12.14 -13.19
C ILE A 36 6.49 -13.35 -14.03
N GLY A 37 5.98 -13.11 -15.25
CA GLY A 37 5.57 -14.12 -16.22
C GLY A 37 4.45 -15.00 -15.69
N ASP A 38 4.54 -16.33 -15.88
CA ASP A 38 3.51 -17.33 -15.57
C ASP A 38 3.15 -17.43 -14.07
N SER A 39 3.09 -16.30 -13.36
CA SER A 39 2.64 -16.24 -11.97
C SER A 39 1.13 -16.42 -11.88
N LYS A 40 0.69 -17.18 -10.87
CA LYS A 40 -0.74 -17.45 -10.61
C LYS A 40 -1.22 -16.58 -9.46
N GLU A 41 -2.33 -15.89 -9.66
CA GLU A 41 -3.02 -15.17 -8.60
C GLU A 41 -3.53 -16.14 -7.52
N LEU A 42 -3.35 -15.76 -6.27
CA LEU A 42 -3.79 -16.54 -5.13
C LEU A 42 -5.19 -16.09 -4.69
N ASN A 43 -6.20 -16.93 -4.92
CA ASN A 43 -7.55 -16.75 -4.39
C ASN A 43 -8.18 -15.36 -4.64
N ASN A 44 -8.05 -14.82 -5.85
CA ASN A 44 -8.56 -13.50 -6.21
C ASN A 44 -8.04 -12.38 -5.28
N SER A 45 -6.76 -12.48 -4.87
CA SER A 45 -6.07 -11.50 -4.03
C SER A 45 -5.03 -10.72 -4.83
N PHE A 46 -4.36 -9.78 -4.19
CA PHE A 46 -3.18 -9.12 -4.76
C PHE A 46 -1.88 -9.88 -4.49
N PHE A 47 -1.98 -11.17 -4.16
CA PHE A 47 -0.82 -12.04 -4.04
C PHE A 47 -0.75 -13.03 -5.19
N TYR A 48 0.48 -13.29 -5.64
CA TYR A 48 0.78 -14.16 -6.76
C TYR A 48 1.79 -15.21 -6.33
N VAL A 49 1.72 -16.37 -6.96
CA VAL A 49 2.66 -17.47 -6.70
C VAL A 49 3.41 -17.81 -7.98
N LYS A 50 4.73 -17.92 -7.88
CA LYS A 50 5.61 -18.46 -8.92
C LYS A 50 6.78 -19.20 -8.27
N ASP A 51 7.10 -20.38 -8.77
CA ASP A 51 8.22 -21.21 -8.32
C ASP A 51 8.25 -21.43 -6.79
N GLY A 52 7.06 -21.56 -6.16
CA GLY A 52 6.92 -21.75 -4.72
C GLY A 52 7.12 -20.50 -3.86
N LYS A 53 7.41 -19.36 -4.47
CA LYS A 53 7.53 -18.03 -3.84
C LYS A 53 6.22 -17.26 -3.91
N VAL A 54 6.06 -16.31 -2.99
CA VAL A 54 4.90 -15.41 -2.94
C VAL A 54 5.32 -13.99 -3.33
N TYR A 55 4.51 -13.35 -4.14
CA TYR A 55 4.69 -11.97 -4.59
C TYR A 55 3.46 -11.15 -4.24
N ALA A 56 3.64 -9.96 -3.70
CA ALA A 56 2.57 -9.00 -3.45
C ALA A 56 2.53 -7.98 -4.60
N LEU A 57 1.36 -7.79 -5.21
CA LEU A 57 1.13 -6.70 -6.14
C LEU A 57 0.89 -5.41 -5.34
N VAL A 58 1.71 -4.41 -5.60
CA VAL A 58 1.55 -3.05 -5.07
C VAL A 58 1.20 -2.14 -6.24
N PRO A 59 0.05 -1.47 -6.25
CA PRO A 59 -0.33 -0.55 -7.31
C PRO A 59 0.78 0.46 -7.59
N SER A 60 1.03 0.76 -8.86
CA SER A 60 2.13 1.61 -9.35
C SER A 60 3.56 1.11 -9.07
N GLY A 61 3.75 0.16 -8.15
CA GLY A 61 5.06 -0.40 -7.80
C GLY A 61 5.36 -1.75 -8.47
N GLY A 62 4.31 -2.45 -8.95
CA GLY A 62 4.44 -3.80 -9.52
C GLY A 62 4.44 -4.91 -8.48
N LYS A 63 5.01 -6.06 -8.82
CA LYS A 63 5.03 -7.24 -7.96
C LYS A 63 6.35 -7.33 -7.18
N PHE A 64 6.26 -7.52 -5.88
CA PHE A 64 7.40 -7.64 -4.96
C PHE A 64 7.43 -9.01 -4.30
N GLU A 65 8.56 -9.70 -4.34
CA GLU A 65 8.74 -10.97 -3.64
C GLU A 65 8.65 -10.75 -2.11
N LEU A 66 7.84 -11.55 -1.44
CA LEU A 66 7.86 -11.66 0.02
C LEU A 66 9.02 -12.60 0.38
N ILE A 67 10.17 -12.01 0.69
CA ILE A 67 11.43 -12.74 0.85
C ILE A 67 11.31 -13.74 1.99
N GLY A 68 11.71 -15.00 1.71
CA GLY A 68 11.65 -16.11 2.68
C GLY A 68 10.27 -16.77 2.82
N VAL A 69 9.22 -16.20 2.20
CA VAL A 69 7.85 -16.73 2.28
C VAL A 69 7.63 -17.83 1.24
N ARG A 70 7.26 -19.01 1.70
CA ARG A 70 6.87 -20.16 0.85
C ARG A 70 5.37 -20.14 0.58
N ALA A 71 4.98 -20.33 -0.67
CA ALA A 71 3.57 -20.35 -1.08
C ALA A 71 2.74 -21.42 -0.33
N SER A 72 3.35 -22.58 0.02
CA SER A 72 2.68 -23.64 0.78
C SER A 72 2.38 -23.28 2.23
N LYS A 73 2.94 -22.16 2.72
CA LYS A 73 2.80 -21.64 4.09
C LYS A 73 2.13 -20.26 4.11
N PHE A 74 1.63 -19.81 2.98
CA PHE A 74 1.01 -18.50 2.85
C PHE A 74 -0.49 -18.64 2.60
N ARG A 75 -1.26 -17.81 3.26
CA ARG A 75 -2.70 -17.70 3.06
C ARG A 75 -3.12 -16.24 2.89
N TYR A 76 -4.06 -16.00 2.02
CA TYR A 76 -4.77 -14.73 1.92
C TYR A 76 -5.78 -14.59 3.07
N ILE A 77 -5.92 -13.39 3.63
CA ILE A 77 -6.93 -13.07 4.64
C ILE A 77 -8.15 -12.53 3.92
N ASP A 78 -9.15 -13.38 3.72
CA ASP A 78 -10.39 -12.99 3.07
C ASP A 78 -11.21 -12.03 3.93
N THR A 79 -11.57 -10.88 3.36
CA THR A 79 -12.41 -9.86 4.00
C THR A 79 -13.89 -10.00 3.66
N GLY A 80 -14.23 -10.91 2.75
CA GLY A 80 -15.58 -11.05 2.19
C GLY A 80 -16.05 -9.85 1.35
N LYS A 81 -15.18 -8.85 1.14
CA LYS A 81 -15.44 -7.65 0.35
C LYS A 81 -14.25 -7.37 -0.56
N TYR A 82 -14.50 -6.70 -1.67
CA TYR A 82 -13.48 -6.41 -2.69
C TYR A 82 -12.39 -5.42 -2.23
N ASP A 83 -12.58 -4.74 -1.10
CA ASP A 83 -11.82 -3.54 -0.75
C ASP A 83 -10.41 -3.80 -0.17
N ASN A 84 -10.13 -5.00 0.34
CA ASN A 84 -8.81 -5.33 0.91
C ASN A 84 -8.31 -6.71 0.44
N ARG A 85 -7.83 -6.75 -0.77
CA ARG A 85 -7.27 -7.96 -1.40
C ARG A 85 -5.75 -8.10 -1.16
N ASN A 86 -5.18 -7.21 -0.34
CA ASN A 86 -3.75 -7.02 -0.14
C ASN A 86 -3.25 -7.44 1.25
N VAL A 87 -4.05 -8.18 2.02
CA VAL A 87 -3.62 -8.71 3.33
C VAL A 87 -3.48 -10.22 3.30
N GLY A 88 -2.34 -10.72 3.77
CA GLY A 88 -2.04 -12.13 3.85
C GLY A 88 -1.16 -12.48 5.04
N ALA A 89 -1.05 -13.78 5.33
CA ALA A 89 -0.22 -14.27 6.42
C ALA A 89 0.60 -15.50 5.98
N SER A 90 1.86 -15.53 6.39
CA SER A 90 2.69 -16.75 6.39
C SER A 90 2.56 -17.45 7.75
N ASP A 91 3.39 -18.46 7.99
CA ASP A 91 3.54 -19.07 9.33
C ASP A 91 4.32 -18.17 10.31
N GLU A 92 4.97 -17.10 9.85
CA GLU A 92 5.84 -16.24 10.67
C GLU A 92 5.34 -14.81 10.80
N ALA A 93 4.61 -14.29 9.80
CA ALA A 93 4.22 -12.87 9.76
C ALA A 93 2.92 -12.61 9.02
N VAL A 94 2.31 -11.46 9.31
CA VAL A 94 1.16 -10.90 8.60
C VAL A 94 1.62 -9.72 7.75
N TYR A 95 1.08 -9.61 6.55
CA TYR A 95 1.51 -8.65 5.53
C TYR A 95 0.36 -7.74 5.11
N CYS A 96 0.62 -6.45 5.01
CA CYS A 96 -0.15 -5.49 4.23
C CYS A 96 0.61 -5.27 2.92
N GLY A 97 0.18 -5.92 1.83
CA GLY A 97 0.93 -6.00 0.60
C GLY A 97 2.32 -6.59 0.79
N ASN A 98 3.33 -5.78 0.52
CA ASN A 98 4.75 -6.16 0.64
C ASN A 98 5.37 -5.84 2.01
N LEU A 99 4.62 -5.27 2.96
CA LEU A 99 5.11 -4.85 4.27
C LEU A 99 4.58 -5.72 5.41
N VAL A 100 5.42 -5.96 6.42
CA VAL A 100 5.06 -6.74 7.60
C VAL A 100 4.32 -5.88 8.62
N MET A 101 3.14 -6.34 9.05
CA MET A 101 2.41 -5.80 10.21
C MET A 101 2.93 -6.47 11.49
N SER A 102 3.94 -5.85 12.08
CA SER A 102 4.70 -6.41 13.19
C SER A 102 3.85 -6.70 14.44
N GLY A 103 4.09 -7.83 15.07
CA GLY A 103 3.44 -8.24 16.33
C GLY A 103 2.08 -8.88 16.18
N LEU A 104 1.44 -8.87 15.01
CA LEU A 104 0.23 -9.66 14.77
C LEU A 104 0.57 -11.16 14.75
N ASP A 105 -0.22 -11.95 15.47
CA ASP A 105 -0.16 -13.41 15.40
C ASP A 105 -0.71 -13.88 14.05
N PRO A 106 0.14 -14.49 13.18
CA PRO A 106 -0.31 -14.96 11.86
C PRO A 106 -1.37 -16.06 11.94
N ASN A 107 -1.46 -16.81 13.04
CA ASN A 107 -2.48 -17.82 13.22
C ASN A 107 -3.80 -17.28 13.77
N GLY A 108 -3.74 -16.18 14.53
CA GLY A 108 -4.89 -15.52 15.17
C GLY A 108 -5.50 -14.41 14.35
N VAL A 109 -4.80 -13.88 13.34
CA VAL A 109 -5.24 -12.73 12.58
C VAL A 109 -6.51 -12.99 11.78
N ARG A 110 -7.45 -12.04 11.84
CA ARG A 110 -8.71 -12.03 11.09
C ARG A 110 -9.04 -10.63 10.61
N ALA A 111 -9.84 -10.55 9.55
CA ALA A 111 -10.43 -9.30 9.10
C ALA A 111 -11.52 -8.85 10.10
N LEU A 112 -11.48 -7.58 10.49
CA LEU A 112 -12.50 -6.93 11.32
C LEU A 112 -13.47 -6.09 10.47
N GLY A 113 -13.17 -5.94 9.17
CA GLY A 113 -13.89 -5.13 8.20
C GLY A 113 -13.29 -3.73 8.01
N ASN A 114 -13.69 -3.07 6.92
CA ASN A 114 -13.30 -1.69 6.58
C ASN A 114 -11.78 -1.41 6.59
N GLY A 115 -10.96 -2.40 6.23
CA GLY A 115 -9.51 -2.26 6.22
C GLY A 115 -8.82 -2.58 7.54
N TYR A 116 -9.56 -3.00 8.57
CA TYR A 116 -8.98 -3.36 9.86
C TYR A 116 -8.77 -4.87 10.00
N PHE A 117 -7.63 -5.23 10.58
CA PHE A 117 -7.19 -6.61 10.84
C PHE A 117 -6.64 -6.72 12.26
N GLY A 118 -6.98 -7.79 12.96
CA GLY A 118 -6.54 -7.96 14.33
C GLY A 118 -6.51 -9.43 14.76
N ASP A 119 -5.75 -9.72 15.81
CA ASP A 119 -5.62 -11.04 16.46
C ASP A 119 -6.28 -11.10 17.83
N GLY A 120 -6.98 -10.04 18.22
CA GLY A 120 -7.58 -9.87 19.54
C GLY A 120 -6.65 -9.23 20.58
N LYS A 121 -5.40 -8.92 20.23
CA LYS A 121 -4.42 -8.20 21.06
C LYS A 121 -3.95 -6.92 20.38
N ILE A 122 -3.69 -6.98 19.09
CA ILE A 122 -3.22 -5.89 18.26
C ILE A 122 -4.16 -5.73 17.08
N THR A 123 -4.39 -4.50 16.65
CA THR A 123 -5.15 -4.18 15.46
C THR A 123 -4.32 -3.31 14.53
N TYR A 124 -4.44 -3.56 13.24
CA TYR A 124 -3.90 -2.72 12.19
C TYR A 124 -5.00 -2.27 11.23
N PHE A 125 -4.87 -1.07 10.74
CA PHE A 125 -5.49 -0.63 9.50
C PHE A 125 -4.49 -0.85 8.35
N CYS A 126 -4.95 -1.47 7.28
CA CYS A 126 -4.20 -1.62 6.02
C CYS A 126 -5.04 -1.03 4.90
N ASP A 127 -4.51 -0.02 4.23
CA ASP A 127 -5.18 0.67 3.12
C ASP A 127 -5.27 -0.24 1.88
N SER A 128 -6.24 0.02 1.02
CA SER A 128 -6.35 -0.59 -0.31
C SER A 128 -5.48 0.12 -1.35
N GLU A 129 -5.03 1.34 -1.05
CA GLU A 129 -4.19 2.16 -1.91
C GLU A 129 -2.72 2.13 -1.48
N SER A 130 -1.84 2.32 -2.45
CA SER A 130 -0.41 2.48 -2.22
C SER A 130 0.03 3.93 -2.36
N GLU A 131 1.15 4.26 -1.75
CA GLU A 131 1.81 5.55 -1.90
C GLU A 131 3.27 5.38 -2.29
N THR A 132 3.87 6.44 -2.83
CA THR A 132 5.30 6.46 -3.12
C THR A 132 6.10 6.38 -1.82
N ASN A 133 7.06 5.47 -1.78
CA ASN A 133 8.00 5.37 -0.66
C ASN A 133 9.04 6.50 -0.75
N LEU A 134 8.83 7.56 0.02
CA LEU A 134 9.70 8.74 0.04
C LEU A 134 11.09 8.48 0.63
N GLU A 135 11.32 7.31 1.26
CA GLU A 135 12.65 6.91 1.74
C GLU A 135 13.57 6.46 0.60
N ILE A 136 13.00 6.20 -0.58
CA ILE A 136 13.76 5.77 -1.76
C ILE A 136 13.94 6.97 -2.69
N SER A 137 15.18 7.44 -2.80
CA SER A 137 15.50 8.49 -3.78
C SER A 137 15.41 7.97 -5.21
N ALA A 138 15.13 8.85 -6.18
CA ALA A 138 15.06 8.50 -7.61
C ALA A 138 16.36 7.84 -8.13
N PHE A 139 17.51 8.23 -7.58
CA PHE A 139 18.80 7.62 -7.93
C PHE A 139 18.90 6.18 -7.39
N LYS A 140 18.46 5.94 -6.16
CA LYS A 140 18.43 4.61 -5.58
C LYS A 140 17.44 3.71 -6.34
N GLU A 141 16.24 4.22 -6.63
CA GLU A 141 15.24 3.52 -7.44
C GLU A 141 15.82 3.05 -8.78
N PHE A 142 16.48 3.95 -9.52
CA PHE A 142 17.11 3.61 -10.80
C PHE A 142 18.13 2.48 -10.65
N TRP A 143 19.05 2.57 -9.67
CA TRP A 143 20.06 1.54 -9.46
C TRP A 143 19.48 0.22 -8.97
N ASP A 144 18.47 0.26 -8.13
CA ASP A 144 17.81 -0.95 -7.64
C ASP A 144 17.06 -1.67 -8.78
N ILE A 145 16.41 -0.92 -9.71
CA ILE A 145 15.80 -1.51 -10.90
C ILE A 145 16.87 -2.16 -11.81
N VAL A 146 17.97 -1.45 -12.08
CA VAL A 146 19.07 -2.00 -12.88
C VAL A 146 19.64 -3.26 -12.21
N SER A 147 19.89 -3.23 -10.91
CA SER A 147 20.44 -4.36 -10.16
C SER A 147 19.47 -5.55 -10.13
N TYR A 148 18.18 -5.29 -9.98
CA TYR A 148 17.15 -6.33 -10.08
C TYR A 148 17.17 -7.01 -11.43
N LYS A 149 17.20 -6.22 -12.53
CA LYS A 149 17.18 -6.76 -13.90
C LYS A 149 18.47 -7.49 -14.28
N MET A 150 19.63 -7.00 -13.84
CA MET A 150 20.92 -7.57 -14.23
C MET A 150 21.40 -8.68 -13.29
N PHE A 151 21.09 -8.60 -12.01
CA PHE A 151 21.68 -9.48 -10.98
C PHE A 151 20.65 -10.20 -10.14
N ASN A 152 19.35 -10.04 -10.46
CA ASN A 152 18.23 -10.62 -9.72
C ASN A 152 18.28 -10.30 -8.19
N THR A 153 18.72 -9.07 -7.86
CA THR A 153 18.68 -8.58 -6.48
C THR A 153 17.24 -8.25 -6.08
N PRO A 154 16.91 -8.19 -4.80
CA PRO A 154 15.58 -7.75 -4.37
C PRO A 154 15.22 -6.39 -4.94
N LYS A 155 14.02 -6.25 -5.51
CA LYS A 155 13.52 -5.00 -6.06
C LYS A 155 13.28 -3.99 -4.94
N ALA A 156 13.67 -2.73 -5.14
CA ALA A 156 13.36 -1.66 -4.20
C ALA A 156 11.85 -1.45 -4.07
N GLN A 157 11.39 -1.25 -2.85
CA GLN A 157 9.98 -1.00 -2.55
C GLN A 157 9.63 0.47 -2.79
N THR A 158 9.57 0.87 -4.07
CA THR A 158 9.30 2.25 -4.49
C THR A 158 7.88 2.72 -4.17
N HIS A 159 6.96 1.77 -4.06
CA HIS A 159 5.59 1.99 -3.61
C HIS A 159 5.28 1.00 -2.48
N ILE A 160 4.54 1.48 -1.51
CA ILE A 160 4.15 0.74 -0.30
C ILE A 160 2.69 0.99 0.02
N TYR A 161 2.03 0.01 0.64
CA TYR A 161 0.71 0.23 1.20
C TYR A 161 0.81 1.05 2.49
N LYS A 162 -0.14 1.94 2.70
CA LYS A 162 -0.31 2.60 4.00
C LYS A 162 -0.88 1.61 4.99
N PHE A 163 -0.25 1.49 6.14
CA PHE A 163 -0.82 0.75 7.24
C PHE A 163 -0.46 1.40 8.57
N ARG A 164 -1.30 1.18 9.58
CA ARG A 164 -1.13 1.77 10.89
C ARG A 164 -1.56 0.82 11.98
N GLN A 165 -0.73 0.65 12.98
CA GLN A 165 -1.13 0.01 14.22
C GLN A 165 -2.11 0.90 15.00
N VAL A 166 -3.14 0.28 15.56
CA VAL A 166 -4.15 0.92 16.40
C VAL A 166 -4.09 0.30 17.77
N ASP A 167 -3.92 1.13 18.79
CA ASP A 167 -3.82 0.70 20.19
C ASP A 167 -5.22 0.35 20.75
N ASN A 168 -5.93 -0.51 20.05
CA ASN A 168 -7.25 -1.01 20.45
C ASN A 168 -7.51 -2.36 19.77
N ALA A 169 -7.74 -3.38 20.59
CA ALA A 169 -7.94 -4.75 20.11
C ALA A 169 -9.42 -5.08 19.80
N ASN A 170 -10.36 -4.24 20.23
CA ASN A 170 -11.80 -4.53 20.21
C ASN A 170 -12.57 -3.67 19.19
N LEU A 171 -11.99 -3.49 18.00
CA LEU A 171 -12.61 -2.70 16.96
C LEU A 171 -13.64 -3.49 16.15
N ALA A 172 -14.73 -2.82 15.82
CA ALA A 172 -15.72 -3.26 14.84
C ALA A 172 -15.85 -2.23 13.72
N ALA A 173 -16.04 -2.69 12.50
CA ALA A 173 -16.31 -1.84 11.36
C ALA A 173 -17.61 -1.06 11.53
N ILE A 174 -17.57 0.24 11.26
CA ILE A 174 -18.74 1.11 11.22
C ILE A 174 -18.74 1.93 9.93
N LEU A 175 -19.87 2.47 9.51
CA LEU A 175 -19.99 3.28 8.29
C LEU A 175 -19.49 2.53 7.04
N GLY A 176 -18.29 2.88 6.55
CA GLY A 176 -17.66 2.34 5.35
C GLY A 176 -16.18 2.17 5.53
N PHE A 177 -15.46 2.05 4.41
CA PHE A 177 -14.02 1.83 4.41
C PHE A 177 -13.28 2.85 5.28
N GLY A 178 -12.30 2.38 6.02
CA GLY A 178 -11.48 3.18 6.91
C GLY A 178 -12.09 3.45 8.30
N TYR A 179 -13.41 3.28 8.51
CA TYR A 179 -14.07 3.59 9.78
C TYR A 179 -14.24 2.36 10.68
N ALA A 180 -13.83 2.49 11.94
CA ALA A 180 -14.06 1.49 12.99
C ALA A 180 -14.31 2.14 14.35
N SER A 181 -14.89 1.37 15.29
CA SER A 181 -15.14 1.83 16.64
C SER A 181 -15.11 0.65 17.62
N ASP A 182 -14.76 0.92 18.88
CA ASP A 182 -14.96 0.02 20.03
C ASP A 182 -16.27 0.31 20.80
N GLY A 183 -17.10 1.21 20.25
CA GLY A 183 -18.32 1.71 20.91
C GLY A 183 -18.11 3.00 21.72
N VAL A 184 -16.87 3.35 22.03
CA VAL A 184 -16.49 4.59 22.76
C VAL A 184 -15.71 5.52 21.84
N LYS A 185 -14.61 5.05 21.29
CA LYS A 185 -13.74 5.76 20.35
C LYS A 185 -14.08 5.44 18.91
N VAL A 186 -13.88 6.39 18.05
CA VAL A 186 -14.01 6.23 16.59
C VAL A 186 -12.65 6.39 15.96
N TYR A 187 -12.36 5.55 14.98
CA TYR A 187 -11.13 5.59 14.19
C TYR A 187 -11.47 5.73 12.71
N HIS A 188 -10.65 6.49 12.01
CA HIS A 188 -10.64 6.55 10.54
C HIS A 188 -9.21 6.34 10.04
N GLU A 189 -9.01 5.34 9.18
CA GLU A 189 -7.70 4.93 8.67
C GLU A 189 -6.64 4.74 9.78
N GLY A 190 -7.05 4.11 10.87
CA GLY A 190 -6.20 3.85 12.02
C GLY A 190 -5.90 5.06 12.91
N LYS A 191 -6.45 6.25 12.62
CA LYS A 191 -6.35 7.44 13.49
C LYS A 191 -7.60 7.61 14.31
N GLU A 192 -7.45 7.90 15.61
CA GLU A 192 -8.58 8.26 16.45
C GLU A 192 -9.19 9.60 16.00
N LEU A 193 -10.52 9.62 15.82
CA LEU A 193 -11.28 10.85 15.64
C LEU A 193 -11.59 11.43 17.01
N GLU A 194 -10.77 12.36 17.45
CA GLU A 194 -10.78 12.89 18.80
C GLU A 194 -12.12 13.50 19.17
N GLY A 195 -12.72 12.97 20.26
CA GLY A 195 -14.01 13.42 20.78
C GLY A 195 -15.22 13.06 19.93
N ALA A 196 -15.10 12.15 18.97
CA ALA A 196 -16.22 11.68 18.17
C ALA A 196 -17.14 10.75 18.96
N ASN A 197 -18.44 10.95 18.83
CA ASN A 197 -19.46 10.09 19.44
C ASN A 197 -19.78 8.90 18.52
N ALA A 198 -19.28 7.72 18.86
CA ALA A 198 -19.42 6.52 18.05
C ALA A 198 -20.88 6.16 17.69
N SER A 199 -21.82 6.35 18.63
CA SER A 199 -23.23 6.00 18.43
C SER A 199 -23.98 6.94 17.49
N LYS A 200 -23.41 8.11 17.20
CA LYS A 200 -24.03 9.14 16.36
C LYS A 200 -23.29 9.35 15.03
N MET A 201 -22.21 8.61 14.80
CA MET A 201 -21.45 8.75 13.57
C MET A 201 -22.27 8.41 12.32
N ARG A 202 -22.29 9.31 11.36
CA ARG A 202 -22.93 9.12 10.05
C ARG A 202 -22.26 9.97 8.98
N TYR A 203 -22.49 9.59 7.73
CA TYR A 203 -22.12 10.44 6.60
C TYR A 203 -23.02 11.67 6.53
N ILE A 204 -22.45 12.79 6.12
CA ILE A 204 -23.21 14.00 5.80
C ILE A 204 -23.82 13.83 4.42
N GLU A 205 -25.13 14.00 4.30
CA GLU A 205 -25.79 13.99 3.00
C GLU A 205 -25.49 15.30 2.26
N GLN A 206 -25.12 15.17 1.00
CA GLN A 206 -24.94 16.31 0.12
C GLN A 206 -26.30 16.83 -0.37
N VAL A 207 -26.34 18.11 -0.77
CA VAL A 207 -27.55 18.77 -1.34
C VAL A 207 -28.13 17.99 -2.53
N SER A 208 -27.34 17.14 -3.18
CA SER A 208 -27.78 16.27 -4.28
C SER A 208 -28.45 14.96 -3.83
N GLY A 209 -28.67 14.75 -2.53
CA GLY A 209 -29.17 13.49 -1.95
C GLY A 209 -28.14 12.36 -1.95
N ARG A 210 -26.89 12.62 -2.32
CA ARG A 210 -25.81 11.64 -2.25
C ARG A 210 -25.08 11.76 -0.90
N LYS A 211 -24.67 10.61 -0.34
CA LYS A 211 -23.80 10.61 0.83
C LYS A 211 -22.39 11.06 0.42
N SER A 212 -21.80 11.94 1.22
CA SER A 212 -20.38 12.26 1.06
C SER A 212 -19.56 11.03 1.45
N VAL A 213 -18.49 10.74 0.71
CA VAL A 213 -17.54 9.69 1.09
C VAL A 213 -16.48 10.22 2.07
N HIS A 214 -16.32 11.54 2.19
CA HIS A 214 -15.27 12.18 2.98
C HIS A 214 -15.80 12.91 4.21
N PHE A 215 -17.05 13.42 4.16
CA PHE A 215 -17.60 14.19 5.27
C PHE A 215 -18.49 13.35 6.16
N THR A 216 -18.15 13.32 7.44
CA THR A 216 -18.93 12.65 8.48
C THR A 216 -19.24 13.59 9.62
N THR A 217 -20.22 13.23 10.44
CA THR A 217 -20.58 13.94 11.66
C THR A 217 -20.97 12.97 12.77
N ASP A 218 -20.70 13.37 14.00
CA ASP A 218 -21.21 12.73 15.21
C ASP A 218 -22.47 13.42 15.77
N GLY A 219 -23.08 14.31 14.98
CA GLY A 219 -24.24 15.12 15.37
C GLY A 219 -23.88 16.47 15.98
N GLU A 220 -22.62 16.69 16.36
CA GLU A 220 -22.12 17.98 16.87
C GLU A 220 -20.97 18.52 16.03
N ASN A 221 -20.03 17.66 15.71
CA ASN A 221 -18.81 18.02 14.98
C ASN A 221 -18.88 17.51 13.55
N VAL A 222 -18.15 18.18 12.68
CA VAL A 222 -17.93 17.75 11.30
C VAL A 222 -16.51 17.29 11.16
N TYR A 223 -16.33 16.16 10.46
CA TYR A 223 -15.04 15.57 10.15
C TYR A 223 -14.88 15.49 8.63
N TYR A 224 -13.68 15.79 8.16
CA TYR A 224 -13.23 15.49 6.79
C TYR A 224 -12.15 14.43 6.89
N ASP A 225 -12.45 13.24 6.43
CA ASP A 225 -11.62 12.05 6.63
C ASP A 225 -11.21 11.90 8.12
N SER A 226 -9.91 11.88 8.41
CA SER A 226 -9.40 11.77 9.78
C SER A 226 -9.27 13.12 10.52
N THR A 227 -9.78 14.22 9.96
CA THR A 227 -9.58 15.57 10.51
C THR A 227 -10.87 16.15 11.04
N LYS A 228 -10.90 16.53 12.34
CA LYS A 228 -12.00 17.29 12.94
C LYS A 228 -11.94 18.73 12.41
N LEU A 229 -13.02 19.15 11.77
CA LEU A 229 -13.15 20.55 11.33
C LEU A 229 -13.64 21.41 12.49
N GLY A 230 -13.16 22.66 12.58
CA GLY A 230 -13.57 23.59 13.64
C GLY A 230 -15.01 24.13 13.49
N ILE A 231 -15.87 23.45 12.75
CA ILE A 231 -17.27 23.81 12.49
C ILE A 231 -18.21 22.84 13.20
N LYS A 232 -19.34 23.38 13.70
CA LYS A 232 -20.40 22.57 14.28
C LYS A 232 -21.36 22.08 13.20
N PHE A 233 -21.82 20.85 13.34
CA PHE A 233 -22.86 20.32 12.48
C PHE A 233 -24.20 21.01 12.80
N SER A 234 -24.83 21.60 11.77
CA SER A 234 -26.20 22.10 11.85
C SER A 234 -27.04 21.34 10.83
N PRO A 235 -27.91 20.44 11.25
CA PRO A 235 -28.85 19.84 10.33
C PRO A 235 -29.73 20.95 9.74
N GLN A 236 -29.71 21.10 8.44
CA GLN A 236 -30.68 21.98 7.77
C GLN A 236 -32.07 21.35 7.99
N MET A 237 -32.95 22.11 8.61
CA MET A 237 -34.37 21.79 8.76
C MET A 237 -35.06 21.73 7.41
#